data_8e0f96d87b2c7ef2d4db045d449ada66
#
_entry.id   8e0f96d87b2c7ef2d4db045d449ada66
#
_cell.length_a   1.000
_cell.length_b   1.000
_cell.length_c   1.000
_cell.angle_alpha   90.00
_cell.angle_beta   90.00
_cell.angle_gamma   90.00
#
_symmetry.space_group_name_H-M   'P 1'
#
loop_
_entity.id
_entity.type
_entity.pdbx_description
1 polymer ?
#
loop_
_entity_poly.entity_id
_entity_poly.type
_entity_poly.pdbx_seq_one_letter_code
_entity_poly.pdbx_strand_id
1 'polypeptide(L)'
;MATHLDLEEQEQLDQLKSFWKQYGNLITWLLIVVLAGFAAWNGWNWWQRDQAVKASAMFDELDKAAQSGDADTAARVFADMKARYPGTAFTQQGGLLAAKAQFDKGQVDPALATLAWVSANAVESEYQTVARLRAAGLLLDQKKYDDAIKLLDGATAKEFEALVADRRGDVLLAQGKKDEAKVAYAKAWATMDEKVGYRRLIEAKLTVLGAAPVEAKK
;
A
#
# COMPACT_ATOMS: atom_id res chain seq x y z
N MET A 1 69.00 7.19 -10.22
CA MET A 1 68.93 8.66 -10.34
C MET A 1 67.80 9.12 -9.42
N ALA A 2 68.16 9.73 -8.30
CA ALA A 2 67.14 10.34 -7.42
C ALA A 2 66.87 11.73 -8.01
N THR A 3 65.67 11.91 -8.53
CA THR A 3 65.21 13.22 -8.97
C THR A 3 65.06 14.11 -7.73
N HIS A 4 65.95 15.13 -7.64
CA HIS A 4 65.76 16.18 -6.65
C HIS A 4 64.50 16.95 -7.03
N LEU A 5 63.47 16.83 -6.18
CA LEU A 5 62.26 17.65 -6.27
C LEU A 5 62.66 19.12 -6.14
N ASP A 6 62.06 19.97 -6.98
CA ASP A 6 62.27 21.43 -6.93
C ASP A 6 61.71 21.99 -5.60
N LEU A 7 62.22 23.11 -5.11
CA LEU A 7 61.82 23.69 -3.83
C LEU A 7 60.29 23.92 -3.72
N GLU A 8 59.65 24.30 -4.84
CA GLU A 8 58.17 24.44 -4.90
C GLU A 8 57.45 23.12 -4.75
N GLU A 9 57.94 22.01 -5.30
CA GLU A 9 57.38 20.69 -5.16
C GLU A 9 57.53 20.15 -3.72
N GLN A 10 58.63 20.50 -3.04
CA GLN A 10 58.85 20.14 -1.63
C GLN A 10 57.89 20.90 -0.71
N GLU A 11 57.64 22.18 -0.93
CA GLU A 11 56.71 23.00 -0.16
C GLU A 11 55.26 22.49 -0.34
N GLN A 12 54.84 22.12 -1.56
CA GLN A 12 53.54 21.54 -1.83
C GLN A 12 53.36 20.19 -1.14
N LEU A 13 54.35 19.32 -1.14
CA LEU A 13 54.35 18.04 -0.43
C LEU A 13 54.26 18.22 1.08
N ASP A 14 54.92 19.19 1.63
CA ASP A 14 54.89 19.45 3.08
C ASP A 14 53.57 20.08 3.52
N GLN A 15 52.96 20.93 2.70
CA GLN A 15 51.58 21.41 2.92
C GLN A 15 50.57 20.24 2.87
N LEU A 16 50.69 19.35 1.90
CA LEU A 16 49.80 18.15 1.80
C LEU A 16 49.96 17.21 2.99
N LYS A 17 51.20 16.95 3.44
CA LYS A 17 51.48 16.16 4.64
C LYS A 17 50.94 16.80 5.90
N SER A 18 51.06 18.12 6.02
CA SER A 18 50.51 18.89 7.14
C SER A 18 48.98 18.80 7.19
N PHE A 19 48.34 19.01 6.04
CA PHE A 19 46.89 18.86 5.90
C PHE A 19 46.42 17.44 6.28
N TRP A 20 47.10 16.40 5.77
CA TRP A 20 46.76 15.02 6.10
C TRP A 20 47.01 14.69 7.55
N LYS A 21 48.05 15.21 8.15
CA LYS A 21 48.34 15.04 9.59
C LYS A 21 47.24 15.67 10.45
N GLN A 22 46.67 16.80 10.02
CA GLN A 22 45.65 17.55 10.75
C GLN A 22 44.23 16.95 10.53
N TYR A 23 43.87 16.60 9.29
CA TYR A 23 42.53 16.23 8.92
C TYR A 23 42.38 14.76 8.52
N GLY A 24 43.44 14.01 8.28
CA GLY A 24 43.43 12.66 7.76
C GLY A 24 42.59 11.69 8.63
N ASN A 25 42.69 11.82 9.95
CA ASN A 25 41.89 10.99 10.86
C ASN A 25 40.38 11.29 10.75
N LEU A 26 40.01 12.57 10.65
CA LEU A 26 38.62 12.99 10.48
C LEU A 26 38.05 12.53 9.13
N ILE A 27 38.82 12.68 8.05
CA ILE A 27 38.47 12.23 6.70
C ILE A 27 38.27 10.71 6.69
N THR A 28 39.21 9.98 7.32
CA THR A 28 39.12 8.50 7.40
C THR A 28 37.87 8.06 8.14
N TRP A 29 37.57 8.69 9.30
CA TRP A 29 36.36 8.38 10.03
C TRP A 29 35.09 8.70 9.25
N LEU A 30 35.06 9.84 8.54
CA LEU A 30 33.94 10.22 7.67
C LEU A 30 33.72 9.19 6.57
N LEU A 31 34.81 8.76 5.91
CA LEU A 31 34.75 7.72 4.87
C LEU A 31 34.24 6.38 5.44
N ILE A 32 34.70 5.98 6.63
CA ILE A 32 34.23 4.74 7.29
C ILE A 32 32.71 4.82 7.55
N VAL A 33 32.21 5.94 8.07
CA VAL A 33 30.76 6.12 8.34
C VAL A 33 29.96 6.08 7.05
N VAL A 34 30.41 6.74 5.99
CA VAL A 34 29.74 6.72 4.68
C VAL A 34 29.73 5.32 4.09
N LEU A 35 30.86 4.60 4.12
CA LEU A 35 30.95 3.24 3.59
C LEU A 35 30.10 2.26 4.42
N ALA A 36 30.09 2.40 5.75
CA ALA A 36 29.24 1.59 6.63
C ALA A 36 27.74 1.83 6.35
N GLY A 37 27.34 3.09 6.17
CA GLY A 37 25.97 3.45 5.78
C GLY A 37 25.57 2.85 4.43
N PHE A 38 26.47 2.93 3.44
CA PHE A 38 26.26 2.34 2.11
C PHE A 38 26.15 0.81 2.17
N ALA A 39 27.02 0.15 2.94
CA ALA A 39 26.98 -1.29 3.12
C ALA A 39 25.69 -1.76 3.82
N ALA A 40 25.28 -1.04 4.87
CA ALA A 40 24.03 -1.31 5.56
C ALA A 40 22.81 -1.15 4.65
N TRP A 41 22.77 -0.07 3.82
CA TRP A 41 21.74 0.17 2.82
C TRP A 41 21.65 -0.96 1.77
N ASN A 42 22.80 -1.35 1.21
CA ASN A 42 22.84 -2.44 0.24
C ASN A 42 22.44 -3.79 0.84
N GLY A 43 22.90 -4.09 2.06
CA GLY A 43 22.53 -5.30 2.79
C GLY A 43 21.02 -5.36 3.07
N TRP A 44 20.44 -4.23 3.49
CA TRP A 44 19.00 -4.12 3.69
C TRP A 44 18.20 -4.34 2.40
N ASN A 45 18.61 -3.67 1.30
CA ASN A 45 17.95 -3.84 0.01
C ASN A 45 18.05 -5.26 -0.54
N TRP A 46 19.22 -5.90 -0.36
CA TRP A 46 19.39 -7.30 -0.74
C TRP A 46 18.45 -8.22 0.08
N TRP A 47 18.40 -8.02 1.39
CA TRP A 47 17.51 -8.78 2.26
C TRP A 47 16.03 -8.59 1.88
N GLN A 48 15.59 -7.36 1.63
CA GLN A 48 14.23 -7.07 1.17
C GLN A 48 13.89 -7.78 -0.15
N ARG A 49 14.82 -7.77 -1.11
CA ARG A 49 14.64 -8.49 -2.39
C ARG A 49 14.54 -10.00 -2.18
N ASP A 50 15.38 -10.58 -1.35
CA ASP A 50 15.33 -12.00 -1.02
C ASP A 50 13.98 -12.40 -0.37
N GLN A 51 13.49 -11.58 0.57
CA GLN A 51 12.16 -11.77 1.15
C GLN A 51 11.05 -11.70 0.08
N ALA A 52 11.12 -10.73 -0.82
CA ALA A 52 10.13 -10.56 -1.88
C ALA A 52 10.14 -11.75 -2.86
N VAL A 53 11.30 -12.27 -3.25
CA VAL A 53 11.42 -13.46 -4.13
C VAL A 53 10.81 -14.69 -3.47
N LYS A 54 11.06 -14.91 -2.18
CA LYS A 54 10.47 -16.03 -1.44
C LYS A 54 8.94 -15.88 -1.29
N ALA A 55 8.48 -14.66 -1.01
CA ALA A 55 7.05 -14.36 -0.92
C ALA A 55 6.34 -14.51 -2.27
N SER A 56 6.99 -14.17 -3.41
CA SER A 56 6.38 -14.33 -4.74
C SER A 56 6.12 -15.79 -5.08
N ALA A 57 7.03 -16.70 -4.74
CA ALA A 57 6.83 -18.14 -4.97
C ALA A 57 5.60 -18.68 -4.18
N MET A 58 5.41 -18.21 -2.95
CA MET A 58 4.23 -18.56 -2.16
C MET A 58 2.95 -17.90 -2.71
N PHE A 59 3.07 -16.67 -3.22
CA PHE A 59 1.96 -15.98 -3.86
C PHE A 59 1.46 -16.74 -5.10
N ASP A 60 2.35 -17.32 -5.92
CA ASP A 60 1.99 -18.15 -7.07
C ASP A 60 1.18 -19.41 -6.66
N GLU A 61 1.53 -20.02 -5.51
CA GLU A 61 0.77 -21.13 -4.94
C GLU A 61 -0.62 -20.68 -4.49
N LEU A 62 -0.68 -19.55 -3.78
CA LEU A 62 -1.93 -18.96 -3.32
C LEU A 62 -2.83 -18.58 -4.49
N ASP A 63 -2.28 -17.98 -5.55
CA ASP A 63 -3.04 -17.57 -6.74
C ASP A 63 -3.64 -18.79 -7.45
N LYS A 64 -2.88 -19.87 -7.62
CA LYS A 64 -3.42 -21.14 -8.16
C LYS A 64 -4.55 -21.71 -7.30
N ALA A 65 -4.38 -21.69 -5.98
CA ALA A 65 -5.44 -22.14 -5.07
C ALA A 65 -6.70 -21.28 -5.19
N ALA A 66 -6.55 -19.95 -5.24
CA ALA A 66 -7.67 -19.03 -5.41
C ALA A 66 -8.39 -19.22 -6.76
N GLN A 67 -7.65 -19.41 -7.86
CA GLN A 67 -8.21 -19.67 -9.19
C GLN A 67 -8.97 -20.99 -9.26
N SER A 68 -8.51 -22.03 -8.57
CA SER A 68 -9.21 -23.31 -8.46
C SER A 68 -10.39 -23.28 -7.47
N GLY A 69 -10.58 -22.16 -6.77
CA GLY A 69 -11.60 -21.99 -5.74
C GLY A 69 -11.28 -22.77 -4.44
N ASP A 70 -10.03 -23.13 -4.19
CA ASP A 70 -9.59 -23.76 -2.95
C ASP A 70 -9.25 -22.67 -1.91
N ALA A 71 -10.29 -22.16 -1.25
CA ALA A 71 -10.16 -21.10 -0.26
C ALA A 71 -9.36 -21.55 0.97
N ASP A 72 -9.41 -22.81 1.35
CA ASP A 72 -8.72 -23.32 2.53
C ASP A 72 -7.20 -23.39 2.27
N THR A 73 -6.76 -23.84 1.10
CA THR A 73 -5.36 -23.77 0.70
C THR A 73 -4.90 -22.32 0.57
N ALA A 74 -5.69 -21.44 -0.06
CA ALA A 74 -5.35 -20.02 -0.16
C ALA A 74 -5.17 -19.37 1.23
N ALA A 75 -6.05 -19.68 2.19
CA ALA A 75 -5.96 -19.19 3.56
C ALA A 75 -4.71 -19.72 4.30
N ARG A 76 -4.38 -21.00 4.12
CA ARG A 76 -3.19 -21.62 4.71
C ARG A 76 -1.89 -21.01 4.18
N VAL A 77 -1.77 -20.88 2.86
CA VAL A 77 -0.60 -20.25 2.23
C VAL A 77 -0.47 -18.79 2.67
N PHE A 78 -1.58 -18.05 2.75
CA PHE A 78 -1.56 -16.69 3.29
C PHE A 78 -1.10 -16.64 4.76
N ALA A 79 -1.53 -17.60 5.60
CA ALA A 79 -1.07 -17.69 6.98
C ALA A 79 0.44 -17.87 7.07
N ASP A 80 1.03 -18.67 6.19
CA ASP A 80 2.48 -18.86 6.10
C ASP A 80 3.19 -17.59 5.59
N MET A 81 2.63 -16.93 4.56
CA MET A 81 3.18 -15.67 4.02
C MET A 81 3.24 -14.57 5.09
N LYS A 82 2.14 -14.36 5.84
CA LYS A 82 2.10 -13.34 6.90
C LYS A 82 3.02 -13.67 8.09
N ALA A 83 3.31 -14.94 8.35
CA ALA A 83 4.24 -15.34 9.40
C ALA A 83 5.70 -15.12 9.00
N ARG A 84 6.05 -15.34 7.73
CA ARG A 84 7.44 -15.32 7.26
C ARG A 84 7.84 -14.03 6.56
N TYR A 85 6.91 -13.41 5.82
CA TYR A 85 7.19 -12.30 4.91
C TYR A 85 6.17 -11.15 5.05
N PRO A 86 5.79 -10.73 6.28
CA PRO A 86 4.66 -9.83 6.52
C PRO A 86 4.78 -8.48 5.80
N GLY A 87 6.01 -7.96 5.61
CA GLY A 87 6.28 -6.64 5.02
C GLY A 87 6.39 -6.61 3.50
N THR A 88 6.14 -7.72 2.79
CA THR A 88 6.25 -7.75 1.33
C THR A 88 4.93 -7.40 0.65
N ALA A 89 4.99 -6.73 -0.51
CA ALA A 89 3.82 -6.45 -1.34
C ALA A 89 3.06 -7.73 -1.73
N PHE A 90 3.79 -8.84 -1.97
CA PHE A 90 3.18 -10.13 -2.28
C PHE A 90 2.29 -10.66 -1.15
N THR A 91 2.71 -10.49 0.11
CA THR A 91 1.88 -10.88 1.26
C THR A 91 0.63 -10.00 1.37
N GLN A 92 0.74 -8.71 1.10
CA GLN A 92 -0.40 -7.79 1.12
C GLN A 92 -1.41 -8.14 0.01
N GLN A 93 -0.94 -8.37 -1.20
CA GLN A 93 -1.77 -8.83 -2.33
C GLN A 93 -2.37 -10.21 -2.08
N GLY A 94 -1.56 -11.13 -1.55
CA GLY A 94 -2.00 -12.48 -1.18
C GLY A 94 -3.15 -12.45 -0.16
N GLY A 95 -3.09 -11.55 0.83
CA GLY A 95 -4.19 -11.35 1.77
C GLY A 95 -5.48 -10.87 1.11
N LEU A 96 -5.41 -9.94 0.16
CA LEU A 96 -6.57 -9.49 -0.60
C LEU A 96 -7.16 -10.60 -1.48
N LEU A 97 -6.31 -11.45 -2.03
CA LEU A 97 -6.73 -12.57 -2.88
C LEU A 97 -7.31 -13.71 -2.05
N ALA A 98 -6.68 -14.07 -0.93
CA ALA A 98 -7.20 -15.07 0.01
C ALA A 98 -8.57 -14.67 0.56
N ALA A 99 -8.73 -13.39 0.95
CA ALA A 99 -10.03 -12.88 1.40
C ALA A 99 -11.11 -12.98 0.33
N LYS A 100 -10.75 -12.73 -0.95
CA LYS A 100 -11.68 -12.93 -2.07
C LYS A 100 -12.08 -14.39 -2.21
N ALA A 101 -11.12 -15.32 -2.20
CA ALA A 101 -11.39 -16.76 -2.31
C ALA A 101 -12.27 -17.26 -1.16
N GLN A 102 -12.02 -16.78 0.07
CA GLN A 102 -12.87 -17.07 1.24
C GLN A 102 -14.31 -16.56 1.04
N PHE A 103 -14.45 -15.32 0.57
CA PHE A 103 -15.77 -14.73 0.31
C PHE A 103 -16.52 -15.50 -0.78
N ASP A 104 -15.88 -15.84 -1.89
CA ASP A 104 -16.47 -16.61 -3.00
C ASP A 104 -16.97 -17.99 -2.55
N LYS A 105 -16.39 -18.54 -1.47
CA LYS A 105 -16.85 -19.78 -0.81
C LYS A 105 -17.88 -19.57 0.30
N GLY A 106 -18.35 -18.34 0.50
CA GLY A 106 -19.30 -18.01 1.56
C GLY A 106 -18.67 -17.92 2.96
N GLN A 107 -17.36 -17.98 3.08
CA GLN A 107 -16.61 -17.86 4.34
C GLN A 107 -16.44 -16.38 4.71
N VAL A 108 -17.53 -15.68 5.02
CA VAL A 108 -17.52 -14.21 5.18
C VAL A 108 -16.71 -13.77 6.39
N ASP A 109 -16.83 -14.43 7.55
CA ASP A 109 -16.08 -14.06 8.76
C ASP A 109 -14.56 -14.29 8.61
N PRO A 110 -14.08 -15.42 8.04
CA PRO A 110 -12.68 -15.57 7.65
C PRO A 110 -12.19 -14.49 6.69
N ALA A 111 -12.99 -14.12 5.67
CA ALA A 111 -12.64 -13.05 4.74
C ALA A 111 -12.48 -11.70 5.45
N LEU A 112 -13.40 -11.35 6.36
CA LEU A 112 -13.29 -10.15 7.19
C LEU A 112 -12.04 -10.15 8.06
N ALA A 113 -11.70 -11.28 8.70
CA ALA A 113 -10.50 -11.41 9.52
C ALA A 113 -9.22 -11.24 8.67
N THR A 114 -9.19 -11.80 7.46
CA THR A 114 -8.10 -11.65 6.51
C THR A 114 -7.93 -10.19 6.07
N LEU A 115 -9.03 -9.51 5.70
CA LEU A 115 -9.03 -8.09 5.34
C LEU A 115 -8.63 -7.20 6.52
N ALA A 116 -9.07 -7.51 7.73
CA ALA A 116 -8.67 -6.80 8.94
C ALA A 116 -7.15 -6.87 9.15
N TRP A 117 -6.55 -8.05 8.94
CA TRP A 117 -5.10 -8.19 9.02
C TRP A 117 -4.39 -7.31 7.97
N VAL A 118 -4.82 -7.34 6.69
CA VAL A 118 -4.23 -6.51 5.64
C VAL A 118 -4.37 -5.03 5.96
N SER A 119 -5.55 -4.58 6.42
CA SER A 119 -5.81 -3.18 6.74
C SER A 119 -4.97 -2.66 7.92
N ALA A 120 -4.50 -3.53 8.80
CA ALA A 120 -3.70 -3.18 9.97
C ALA A 120 -2.19 -3.32 9.73
N ASN A 121 -1.75 -4.21 8.84
CA ASN A 121 -0.35 -4.61 8.72
C ASN A 121 0.28 -4.31 7.34
N ALA A 122 -0.50 -3.96 6.32
CA ALA A 122 0.06 -3.57 5.03
C ALA A 122 0.96 -2.33 5.18
N VAL A 123 2.08 -2.33 4.47
CA VAL A 123 3.05 -1.22 4.50
C VAL A 123 2.52 -0.05 3.68
N GLU A 124 1.98 -0.34 2.49
CA GLU A 124 1.42 0.68 1.62
C GLU A 124 -0.03 1.01 2.01
N SER A 125 -0.33 2.30 2.09
CA SER A 125 -1.67 2.82 2.44
C SER A 125 -2.77 2.39 1.47
N GLU A 126 -2.38 2.13 0.23
CA GLU A 126 -3.24 1.66 -0.86
C GLU A 126 -3.85 0.29 -0.54
N TYR A 127 -3.02 -0.68 -0.11
CA TYR A 127 -3.53 -2.00 0.29
C TYR A 127 -4.39 -1.93 1.55
N GLN A 128 -3.99 -1.08 2.53
CA GLN A 128 -4.83 -0.84 3.70
C GLN A 128 -6.20 -0.32 3.30
N THR A 129 -6.25 0.67 2.40
CA THR A 129 -7.49 1.29 1.92
C THR A 129 -8.34 0.30 1.13
N VAL A 130 -7.74 -0.48 0.21
CA VAL A 130 -8.48 -1.53 -0.53
C VAL A 130 -9.06 -2.58 0.41
N ALA A 131 -8.31 -3.01 1.43
CA ALA A 131 -8.80 -3.96 2.41
C ALA A 131 -10.01 -3.40 3.19
N ARG A 132 -9.94 -2.14 3.62
CA ARG A 132 -11.06 -1.45 4.31
C ARG A 132 -12.28 -1.30 3.40
N LEU A 133 -12.10 -0.92 2.15
CA LEU A 133 -13.17 -0.81 1.16
C LEU A 133 -13.90 -2.14 0.94
N ARG A 134 -13.15 -3.24 0.82
CA ARG A 134 -13.72 -4.58 0.66
C ARG A 134 -14.43 -5.03 1.93
N ALA A 135 -13.80 -4.86 3.10
CA ALA A 135 -14.42 -5.21 4.38
C ALA A 135 -15.70 -4.39 4.65
N ALA A 136 -15.70 -3.08 4.31
CA ALA A 136 -16.90 -2.24 4.42
C ALA A 136 -18.04 -2.75 3.52
N GLY A 137 -17.72 -3.28 2.32
CA GLY A 137 -18.70 -3.95 1.46
C GLY A 137 -19.32 -5.19 2.11
N LEU A 138 -18.49 -6.07 2.69
CA LEU A 138 -18.97 -7.26 3.40
C LEU A 138 -19.82 -6.91 4.62
N LEU A 139 -19.45 -5.87 5.37
CA LEU A 139 -20.21 -5.39 6.51
C LEU A 139 -21.54 -4.74 6.08
N LEU A 140 -21.58 -4.05 4.94
CA LEU A 140 -22.79 -3.52 4.33
C LEU A 140 -23.78 -4.65 4.03
N ASP A 141 -23.32 -5.74 3.41
CA ASP A 141 -24.13 -6.93 3.10
C ASP A 141 -24.67 -7.61 4.38
N GLN A 142 -23.88 -7.56 5.46
CA GLN A 142 -24.31 -8.02 6.80
C GLN A 142 -25.18 -7.01 7.56
N LYS A 143 -25.50 -5.84 6.96
CA LYS A 143 -26.23 -4.72 7.59
C LYS A 143 -25.53 -4.14 8.84
N LYS A 144 -24.23 -4.34 8.97
CA LYS A 144 -23.38 -3.78 10.03
C LYS A 144 -22.88 -2.40 9.61
N TYR A 145 -23.79 -1.46 9.43
CA TYR A 145 -23.54 -0.18 8.78
C TYR A 145 -22.55 0.71 9.53
N ASP A 146 -22.66 0.77 10.86
CA ASP A 146 -21.78 1.63 11.68
C ASP A 146 -20.34 1.13 11.65
N ASP A 147 -20.13 -0.19 11.66
CA ASP A 147 -18.79 -0.79 11.51
C ASP A 147 -18.22 -0.51 10.11
N ALA A 148 -19.06 -0.58 9.06
CA ALA A 148 -18.65 -0.24 7.71
C ALA A 148 -18.19 1.23 7.59
N ILE A 149 -18.95 2.18 8.15
CA ILE A 149 -18.58 3.61 8.17
C ILE A 149 -17.26 3.81 8.91
N LYS A 150 -17.09 3.19 10.09
CA LYS A 150 -15.86 3.28 10.88
C LYS A 150 -14.62 2.78 10.11
N LEU A 151 -14.75 1.72 9.32
CA LEU A 151 -13.66 1.25 8.47
C LEU A 151 -13.32 2.27 7.38
N LEU A 152 -14.33 2.87 6.76
CA LEU A 152 -14.15 3.87 5.71
C LEU A 152 -13.50 5.17 6.23
N ASP A 153 -13.71 5.54 7.51
CA ASP A 153 -13.02 6.67 8.14
C ASP A 153 -11.51 6.46 8.22
N GLY A 154 -11.06 5.23 8.33
CA GLY A 154 -9.64 4.87 8.31
C GLY A 154 -9.04 4.68 6.92
N ALA A 155 -9.82 4.76 5.84
CA ALA A 155 -9.36 4.58 4.46
C ALA A 155 -8.83 5.92 3.92
N THR A 156 -7.51 6.11 3.94
CA THR A 156 -6.86 7.43 3.78
C THR A 156 -6.02 7.59 2.50
N ALA A 157 -5.83 6.54 1.69
CA ALA A 157 -5.10 6.65 0.44
C ALA A 157 -5.85 7.53 -0.55
N LYS A 158 -5.20 8.62 -0.97
CA LYS A 158 -5.81 9.71 -1.75
C LYS A 158 -6.34 9.22 -3.11
N GLU A 159 -5.67 8.26 -3.71
CA GLU A 159 -6.01 7.65 -4.99
C GLU A 159 -7.38 6.94 -4.94
N PHE A 160 -7.82 6.54 -3.75
CA PHE A 160 -9.09 5.85 -3.52
C PHE A 160 -10.17 6.75 -2.94
N GLU A 161 -9.94 8.06 -2.79
CA GLU A 161 -10.90 8.98 -2.15
C GLU A 161 -12.30 8.91 -2.77
N ALA A 162 -12.38 8.85 -4.09
CA ALA A 162 -13.64 8.73 -4.82
C ALA A 162 -14.37 7.41 -4.50
N LEU A 163 -13.64 6.28 -4.48
CA LEU A 163 -14.22 4.97 -4.16
C LEU A 163 -14.64 4.86 -2.69
N VAL A 164 -13.90 5.49 -1.79
CA VAL A 164 -14.26 5.57 -0.37
C VAL A 164 -15.54 6.39 -0.19
N ALA A 165 -15.66 7.52 -0.88
CA ALA A 165 -16.86 8.36 -0.84
C ALA A 165 -18.07 7.64 -1.46
N ASP A 166 -17.88 6.91 -2.58
CA ASP A 166 -18.94 6.10 -3.19
C ASP A 166 -19.43 4.99 -2.26
N ARG A 167 -18.50 4.21 -1.67
CA ARG A 167 -18.86 3.16 -0.71
C ARG A 167 -19.57 3.71 0.52
N ARG A 168 -19.15 4.90 1.01
CA ARG A 168 -19.85 5.61 2.10
C ARG A 168 -21.29 5.94 1.70
N GLY A 169 -21.49 6.41 0.48
CA GLY A 169 -22.81 6.66 -0.08
C GLY A 169 -23.69 5.40 -0.08
N ASP A 170 -23.12 4.24 -0.48
CA ASP A 170 -23.84 2.96 -0.47
C ASP A 170 -24.29 2.58 0.95
N VAL A 171 -23.42 2.74 1.94
CA VAL A 171 -23.74 2.42 3.34
C VAL A 171 -24.81 3.37 3.89
N LEU A 172 -24.67 4.69 3.66
CA LEU A 172 -25.65 5.68 4.10
C LEU A 172 -27.02 5.48 3.46
N LEU A 173 -27.04 5.14 2.18
CA LEU A 173 -28.27 4.81 1.47
C LEU A 173 -28.99 3.58 2.07
N ALA A 174 -28.23 2.54 2.37
CA ALA A 174 -28.75 1.34 3.01
C ALA A 174 -29.26 1.59 4.45
N GLN A 175 -28.72 2.61 5.15
CA GLN A 175 -29.26 3.12 6.42
C GLN A 175 -30.51 3.96 6.25
N GLY A 176 -30.96 4.27 5.02
CA GLY A 176 -32.06 5.17 4.74
C GLY A 176 -31.72 6.65 4.79
N LYS A 177 -30.47 7.02 5.01
CA LYS A 177 -29.93 8.38 5.10
C LYS A 177 -29.69 8.99 3.72
N LYS A 178 -30.78 9.19 2.95
CA LYS A 178 -30.71 9.54 1.52
C LYS A 178 -29.96 10.85 1.26
N ASP A 179 -30.13 11.88 2.08
CA ASP A 179 -29.51 13.18 1.84
C ASP A 179 -27.99 13.14 2.13
N GLU A 180 -27.58 12.41 3.16
CA GLU A 180 -26.15 12.15 3.43
C GLU A 180 -25.51 11.30 2.32
N ALA A 181 -26.25 10.31 1.80
CA ALA A 181 -25.80 9.49 0.67
C ALA A 181 -25.58 10.35 -0.60
N LYS A 182 -26.48 11.30 -0.90
CA LYS A 182 -26.30 12.26 -2.02
C LYS A 182 -25.00 13.03 -1.89
N VAL A 183 -24.71 13.54 -0.69
CA VAL A 183 -23.47 14.30 -0.43
C VAL A 183 -22.24 13.42 -0.66
N ALA A 184 -22.27 12.18 -0.17
CA ALA A 184 -21.16 11.23 -0.35
C ALA A 184 -20.94 10.88 -1.83
N TYR A 185 -21.99 10.58 -2.58
CA TYR A 185 -21.90 10.31 -4.02
C TYR A 185 -21.48 11.55 -4.82
N ALA A 186 -21.95 12.76 -4.46
CA ALA A 186 -21.50 13.99 -5.11
C ALA A 186 -20.00 14.21 -4.92
N LYS A 187 -19.47 13.93 -3.72
CA LYS A 187 -18.03 13.94 -3.47
C LYS A 187 -17.30 12.90 -4.33
N ALA A 188 -17.81 11.67 -4.39
CA ALA A 188 -17.25 10.62 -5.22
C ALA A 188 -17.17 11.00 -6.70
N TRP A 189 -18.25 11.59 -7.23
CA TRP A 189 -18.32 12.04 -8.62
C TRP A 189 -17.35 13.20 -8.90
N ALA A 190 -17.21 14.14 -7.98
CA ALA A 190 -16.33 15.29 -8.12
C ALA A 190 -14.84 14.94 -8.05
N THR A 191 -14.47 13.88 -7.28
CA THR A 191 -13.08 13.45 -7.09
C THR A 191 -12.64 12.32 -8.03
N MET A 192 -13.60 11.65 -8.71
CA MET A 192 -13.31 10.62 -9.69
C MET A 192 -12.80 11.23 -11.00
N ASP A 193 -11.68 10.70 -11.51
CA ASP A 193 -11.16 11.08 -12.83
C ASP A 193 -12.22 10.86 -13.91
N GLU A 194 -12.40 11.87 -14.78
CA GLU A 194 -13.40 11.88 -15.86
C GLU A 194 -13.23 10.72 -16.85
N LYS A 195 -12.01 10.21 -17.00
CA LYS A 195 -11.68 9.10 -17.90
C LYS A 195 -12.03 7.72 -17.32
N VAL A 196 -12.31 7.63 -16.03
CA VAL A 196 -12.66 6.36 -15.37
C VAL A 196 -14.12 6.03 -15.63
N GLY A 197 -14.37 4.93 -16.33
CA GLY A 197 -15.73 4.51 -16.68
C GLY A 197 -16.67 4.31 -15.48
N TYR A 198 -16.13 4.03 -14.29
CA TYR A 198 -16.88 3.91 -13.05
C TYR A 198 -17.62 5.20 -12.65
N ARG A 199 -17.16 6.36 -13.09
CA ARG A 199 -17.81 7.66 -12.85
C ARG A 199 -19.27 7.68 -13.32
N ARG A 200 -19.60 6.98 -14.41
CA ARG A 200 -20.98 6.85 -14.90
C ARG A 200 -21.90 6.10 -13.92
N LEU A 201 -21.35 5.12 -13.19
CA LEU A 201 -22.13 4.43 -12.16
C LEU A 201 -22.47 5.36 -11.00
N ILE A 202 -21.54 6.21 -10.57
CA ILE A 202 -21.78 7.22 -9.52
C ILE A 202 -22.83 8.23 -9.98
N GLU A 203 -22.75 8.68 -11.23
CA GLU A 203 -23.75 9.55 -11.85
C GLU A 203 -25.15 8.90 -11.84
N ALA A 204 -25.24 7.62 -12.20
CA ALA A 204 -26.50 6.89 -12.16
C ALA A 204 -27.08 6.82 -10.73
N LYS A 205 -26.23 6.56 -9.72
CA LYS A 205 -26.63 6.56 -8.30
C LYS A 205 -27.19 7.93 -7.88
N LEU A 206 -26.53 9.02 -8.26
CA LEU A 206 -27.00 10.39 -8.00
C LEU A 206 -28.33 10.69 -8.69
N THR A 207 -28.46 10.28 -9.96
CA THR A 207 -29.69 10.49 -10.75
C THR A 207 -30.88 9.79 -10.12
N VAL A 208 -30.72 8.54 -9.66
CA VAL A 208 -31.77 7.79 -8.94
C VAL A 208 -32.22 8.52 -7.65
N LEU A 209 -31.32 9.23 -7.01
CA LEU A 209 -31.61 10.02 -5.82
C LEU A 209 -32.13 11.45 -6.15
N GLY A 210 -32.36 11.78 -7.42
CA GLY A 210 -32.81 13.09 -7.85
C GLY A 210 -31.77 14.21 -7.72
N ALA A 211 -30.49 13.84 -7.78
CA ALA A 211 -29.34 14.77 -7.66
C ALA A 211 -28.36 14.59 -8.83
N ALA A 212 -28.87 14.45 -10.05
CA ALA A 212 -28.03 14.29 -11.24
C ALA A 212 -26.99 15.44 -11.32
N PRO A 213 -25.71 15.12 -11.54
CA PRO A 213 -24.70 16.16 -11.68
C PRO A 213 -24.97 16.99 -12.94
N VAL A 214 -24.87 18.31 -12.82
CA VAL A 214 -24.91 19.18 -13.99
C VAL A 214 -23.50 19.21 -14.56
N GLU A 215 -23.30 18.62 -15.74
CA GLU A 215 -22.04 18.81 -16.45
C GLU A 215 -21.83 20.29 -16.74
N ALA A 216 -20.73 20.85 -16.23
CA ALA A 216 -20.31 22.17 -16.65
C ALA A 216 -20.06 22.10 -18.15
N LYS A 217 -20.93 22.71 -18.96
CA LYS A 217 -20.69 22.89 -20.40
C LYS A 217 -19.33 23.57 -20.58
N LYS A 218 -18.34 22.81 -21.09
CA LYS A 218 -17.07 23.37 -21.57
C LYS A 218 -17.29 24.15 -22.84
#